data_44142e865ac8d7fd678d1e46f29d5696
#
_entry.id   44142e865ac8d7fd678d1e46f29d5696
#
_cell.length_a   1.000
_cell.length_b   1.000
_cell.length_c   1.000
_cell.angle_alpha   90.00
_cell.angle_beta   90.00
_cell.angle_gamma   90.00
#
_symmetry.space_group_name_H-M   'P 1'
#
loop_
_entity.id
_entity.type
_entity.pdbx_description
1 polymer ?
#
loop_
_entity_poly.entity_id
_entity_poly.type
_entity_poly.pdbx_seq_one_letter_code
_entity_poly.pdbx_strand_id
1 'polypeptide(L)'
;MVPHLTTALTGPINELEQRILESLPAIERWFRLEWMEHTPPIYCAVDVRNAGFKLAPVDTDLFPMHFNSLTAEMLPLAVQAAMAAIEKICPEARNLLLVADRQTHSSFYLSNLQRLIQIFGQAGLNVRVATLDEMMDGPTLVELPDGSQIKLEPLLRQRGRLGLKGFDPCTILLNNDLSHGTPRVLEHLYEQHLLPPVHAGWGLRRKSKHFANYEELAKKFAKLLGMDPWLINPSFSHCDKIKLELPDGLDGVKEQVDAQLTKTRRKYKEYGINERPFVVVKADNGTRGLGLATIRDPRELDSIDGPARRRMRAVNDGRTVTELLIQEGVPTYERVNDAVAEPVVYMIDRYVVGGFYRVHAERGMDESLNAPGSVFVPLAFEASAQLPKLGVKPGASAPNRFYMYGVVARLAMLAAAYELEATDPQAEVYD
;
A
#
# COMPACT_ATOMS: atom_id res chain seq x y z
N MET A 1 -27.78 -1.18 8.27
CA MET A 1 -27.97 -1.87 6.97
C MET A 1 -26.71 -2.68 6.74
N VAL A 2 -26.80 -3.98 6.57
CA VAL A 2 -25.64 -4.82 6.28
C VAL A 2 -25.21 -4.53 4.84
N PRO A 3 -23.95 -4.18 4.57
CA PRO A 3 -23.48 -3.94 3.20
C PRO A 3 -23.64 -5.20 2.35
N HIS A 4 -24.19 -5.05 1.16
CA HIS A 4 -24.31 -6.13 0.19
C HIS A 4 -23.04 -6.15 -0.66
N LEU A 5 -22.21 -7.19 -0.52
CA LEU A 5 -21.00 -7.40 -1.30
C LEU A 5 -21.32 -8.27 -2.52
N THR A 6 -21.00 -7.78 -3.72
CA THR A 6 -20.97 -8.57 -4.95
C THR A 6 -19.54 -8.89 -5.32
N THR A 7 -19.24 -10.15 -5.57
CA THR A 7 -17.94 -10.65 -6.01
C THR A 7 -18.13 -11.67 -7.13
N ALA A 8 -17.09 -11.95 -7.91
CA ALA A 8 -17.15 -12.95 -8.97
C ALA A 8 -17.34 -14.36 -8.38
N LEU A 9 -18.39 -15.06 -8.77
CA LEU A 9 -18.74 -16.40 -8.26
C LEU A 9 -18.31 -17.54 -9.19
N THR A 10 -17.85 -17.21 -10.39
CA THR A 10 -17.44 -18.18 -11.43
C THR A 10 -16.18 -17.68 -12.15
N GLY A 11 -15.53 -18.59 -12.87
CA GLY A 11 -14.38 -18.26 -13.71
C GLY A 11 -13.03 -18.47 -13.05
N PRO A 12 -11.94 -17.98 -13.64
CA PRO A 12 -10.57 -18.26 -13.24
C PRO A 12 -10.24 -17.88 -11.79
N ILE A 13 -10.94 -16.88 -11.23
CA ILE A 13 -10.72 -16.47 -9.84
C ILE A 13 -11.07 -17.57 -8.84
N ASN A 14 -12.08 -18.39 -9.12
CA ASN A 14 -12.45 -19.51 -8.25
C ASN A 14 -11.43 -20.66 -8.33
N GLU A 15 -10.85 -20.89 -9.50
CA GLU A 15 -9.77 -21.87 -9.67
C GLU A 15 -8.51 -21.40 -8.92
N LEU A 16 -8.22 -20.10 -8.98
CA LEU A 16 -7.13 -19.49 -8.22
C LEU A 16 -7.37 -19.61 -6.71
N GLU A 17 -8.59 -19.33 -6.23
CA GLU A 17 -8.97 -19.48 -4.83
C GLU A 17 -8.82 -20.93 -4.36
N GLN A 18 -9.35 -21.88 -5.12
CA GLN A 18 -9.22 -23.29 -4.81
C GLN A 18 -7.75 -23.72 -4.69
N ARG A 19 -6.92 -23.34 -5.66
CA ARG A 19 -5.49 -23.67 -5.68
C ARG A 19 -4.74 -23.08 -4.48
N ILE A 20 -5.04 -21.84 -4.13
CA ILE A 20 -4.46 -21.18 -2.95
C ILE A 20 -4.89 -21.92 -1.67
N LEU A 21 -6.17 -22.26 -1.53
CA LEU A 21 -6.68 -22.95 -0.34
C LEU A 21 -6.11 -24.38 -0.20
N GLU A 22 -6.03 -25.13 -1.28
CA GLU A 22 -5.41 -26.47 -1.32
C GLU A 22 -3.92 -26.44 -0.98
N SER A 23 -3.23 -25.33 -1.33
CA SER A 23 -1.80 -25.17 -1.11
C SER A 23 -1.46 -24.42 0.19
N LEU A 24 -2.44 -24.14 1.05
CA LEU A 24 -2.28 -23.35 2.28
C LEU A 24 -1.05 -23.75 3.13
N PRO A 25 -0.81 -25.04 3.46
CA PRO A 25 0.37 -25.41 4.25
C PRO A 25 1.70 -25.08 3.57
N ALA A 26 1.77 -25.20 2.25
CA ALA A 26 2.95 -24.86 1.47
C ALA A 26 3.18 -23.34 1.42
N ILE A 27 2.09 -22.57 1.27
CA ILE A 27 2.10 -21.10 1.28
C ILE A 27 2.61 -20.57 2.63
N GLU A 28 2.04 -21.08 3.74
CA GLU A 28 2.43 -20.61 5.08
C GLU A 28 3.89 -20.98 5.40
N ARG A 29 4.34 -22.17 4.95
CA ARG A 29 5.75 -22.57 5.08
C ARG A 29 6.66 -21.66 4.25
N TRP A 30 6.28 -21.35 3.02
CA TRP A 30 7.06 -20.50 2.13
C TRP A 30 7.23 -19.09 2.70
N PHE A 31 6.14 -18.44 3.12
CA PHE A 31 6.23 -17.12 3.75
C PHE A 31 7.07 -17.13 5.04
N ARG A 32 6.95 -18.20 5.85
CA ARG A 32 7.76 -18.30 7.07
C ARG A 32 9.25 -18.34 6.75
N LEU A 33 9.66 -19.02 5.68
CA LEU A 33 11.06 -19.09 5.26
C LEU A 33 11.53 -17.75 4.71
N GLU A 34 10.76 -17.10 3.85
CA GLU A 34 11.09 -15.76 3.33
C GLU A 34 11.25 -14.74 4.48
N TRP A 35 10.36 -14.77 5.48
CA TRP A 35 10.47 -13.89 6.65
C TRP A 35 11.58 -14.24 7.64
N MET A 36 12.31 -15.31 7.44
CA MET A 36 13.55 -15.58 8.16
C MET A 36 14.73 -14.86 7.52
N GLU A 37 14.70 -14.63 6.23
CA GLU A 37 15.76 -14.00 5.44
C GLU A 37 15.53 -12.49 5.24
N HIS A 38 14.27 -12.04 5.28
CA HIS A 38 13.89 -10.67 4.95
C HIS A 38 13.12 -10.00 6.08
N THR A 39 13.41 -8.72 6.31
CA THR A 39 12.76 -7.92 7.35
C THR A 39 11.55 -7.16 6.78
N PRO A 40 10.33 -7.45 7.22
CA PRO A 40 9.15 -6.73 6.77
C PRO A 40 9.19 -5.25 7.20
N PRO A 41 8.65 -4.32 6.40
CA PRO A 41 8.34 -2.97 6.88
C PRO A 41 7.44 -3.03 8.13
N ILE A 42 7.55 -2.01 9.01
CA ILE A 42 6.75 -1.99 10.25
C ILE A 42 5.25 -2.09 9.97
N TYR A 43 4.79 -1.50 8.88
CA TYR A 43 3.42 -1.60 8.41
C TYR A 43 3.31 -1.31 6.90
N CYS A 44 2.23 -1.72 6.29
CA CYS A 44 1.85 -1.28 4.95
C CYS A 44 0.34 -1.37 4.72
N ALA A 45 -0.14 -0.70 3.68
CA ALA A 45 -1.44 -0.93 3.08
C ALA A 45 -1.26 -1.33 1.61
N VAL A 46 -2.01 -2.32 1.17
CA VAL A 46 -1.95 -2.84 -0.19
C VAL A 46 -3.31 -2.71 -0.84
N ASP A 47 -3.38 -1.93 -1.91
CA ASP A 47 -4.55 -1.82 -2.76
C ASP A 47 -4.59 -3.03 -3.69
N VAL A 48 -5.62 -3.85 -3.58
CA VAL A 48 -5.78 -5.09 -4.34
C VAL A 48 -6.96 -4.97 -5.28
N ARG A 49 -6.87 -5.54 -6.49
CA ARG A 49 -8.00 -5.62 -7.41
C ARG A 49 -8.29 -7.04 -7.81
N ASN A 50 -9.58 -7.38 -7.74
CA ASN A 50 -10.15 -8.64 -8.19
C ASN A 50 -10.93 -8.42 -9.48
N ALA A 51 -10.35 -8.84 -10.59
CA ALA A 51 -10.96 -8.73 -11.92
C ALA A 51 -11.92 -9.89 -12.27
N GLY A 52 -12.11 -10.87 -11.35
CA GLY A 52 -12.85 -12.09 -11.65
C GLY A 52 -12.05 -13.15 -12.40
N PHE A 53 -10.97 -12.75 -13.05
CA PHE A 53 -10.02 -13.63 -13.74
C PHE A 53 -8.57 -13.46 -13.24
N LYS A 54 -8.32 -12.47 -12.43
CA LYS A 54 -7.00 -12.09 -11.92
C LYS A 54 -7.15 -11.38 -10.58
N LEU A 55 -6.23 -11.60 -9.66
CA LEU A 55 -6.13 -10.93 -8.38
C LEU A 55 -4.73 -10.34 -8.24
N ALA A 56 -4.59 -9.02 -8.19
CA ALA A 56 -3.27 -8.41 -8.17
C ALA A 56 -3.22 -7.14 -7.30
N PRO A 57 -2.06 -6.84 -6.68
CA PRO A 57 -1.86 -5.57 -6.01
C PRO A 57 -1.69 -4.48 -7.07
N VAL A 58 -2.24 -3.32 -6.85
CA VAL A 58 -2.11 -2.18 -7.77
C VAL A 58 -1.37 -1.01 -7.16
N ASP A 59 -1.25 -0.98 -5.84
CA ASP A 59 -0.38 -0.05 -5.11
C ASP A 59 0.01 -0.64 -3.75
N THR A 60 1.15 -0.18 -3.19
CA THR A 60 1.66 -0.59 -1.87
C THR A 60 2.22 0.63 -1.17
N ASP A 61 1.54 1.04 -0.12
CA ASP A 61 1.89 2.21 0.68
C ASP A 61 2.58 1.77 1.99
N LEU A 62 3.75 2.34 2.26
CA LEU A 62 4.55 2.09 3.47
C LEU A 62 4.32 3.14 4.57
N PHE A 63 3.43 4.11 4.33
CA PHE A 63 3.01 5.12 5.31
C PHE A 63 1.49 5.19 5.36
N PRO A 64 0.81 4.06 5.63
CA PRO A 64 -0.63 3.98 5.48
C PRO A 64 -1.36 4.91 6.43
N MET A 65 -2.35 5.57 5.88
CA MET A 65 -3.39 6.29 6.60
C MET A 65 -4.64 5.40 6.65
N HIS A 66 -5.68 5.78 7.38
CA HIS A 66 -6.94 5.03 7.51
C HIS A 66 -6.92 3.86 8.50
N PHE A 67 -5.96 3.76 9.42
CA PHE A 67 -6.04 2.79 10.53
C PHE A 67 -7.31 2.96 11.37
N ASN A 68 -7.91 4.15 11.38
CA ASN A 68 -9.23 4.42 11.97
C ASN A 68 -10.37 3.62 11.31
N SER A 69 -10.18 3.09 10.11
CA SER A 69 -11.15 2.20 9.44
C SER A 69 -11.08 0.74 9.91
N LEU A 70 -10.08 0.37 10.71
CA LEU A 70 -10.04 -0.94 11.36
C LEU A 70 -11.13 -1.02 12.44
N THR A 71 -11.92 -2.09 12.40
CA THR A 71 -12.99 -2.33 13.37
C THR A 71 -12.45 -2.76 14.74
N ALA A 72 -13.31 -2.79 15.74
CA ALA A 72 -12.95 -3.25 17.09
C ALA A 72 -12.49 -4.73 17.09
N GLU A 73 -13.05 -5.55 16.21
CA GLU A 73 -12.70 -6.96 16.07
C GLU A 73 -11.31 -7.18 15.45
N MET A 74 -10.81 -6.20 14.68
CA MET A 74 -9.47 -6.23 14.06
C MET A 74 -8.37 -5.77 15.03
N LEU A 75 -8.71 -4.97 16.05
CA LEU A 75 -7.74 -4.38 16.95
C LEU A 75 -6.87 -5.37 17.71
N PRO A 76 -7.40 -6.47 18.29
CA PRO A 76 -6.57 -7.43 19.02
C PRO A 76 -5.43 -7.98 18.16
N LEU A 77 -5.69 -8.27 16.89
CA LEU A 77 -4.67 -8.76 15.96
C LEU A 77 -3.66 -7.67 15.62
N ALA A 78 -4.10 -6.43 15.42
CA ALA A 78 -3.21 -5.30 15.17
C ALA A 78 -2.29 -5.02 16.37
N VAL A 79 -2.81 -5.13 17.60
CA VAL A 79 -2.02 -4.99 18.83
C VAL A 79 -0.99 -6.11 18.96
N GLN A 80 -1.39 -7.38 18.75
CA GLN A 80 -0.46 -8.52 18.80
C GLN A 80 0.65 -8.39 17.74
N ALA A 81 0.31 -7.96 16.53
CA ALA A 81 1.27 -7.74 15.47
C ALA A 81 2.26 -6.61 15.83
N ALA A 82 1.77 -5.51 16.42
CA ALA A 82 2.62 -4.42 16.90
C ALA A 82 3.55 -4.88 18.03
N MET A 83 3.07 -5.69 18.97
CA MET A 83 3.91 -6.30 20.02
C MET A 83 5.03 -7.13 19.41
N ALA A 84 4.71 -8.03 18.48
CA ALA A 84 5.70 -8.89 17.81
C ALA A 84 6.72 -8.09 17.01
N ALA A 85 6.31 -7.00 16.35
CA ALA A 85 7.20 -6.11 15.62
C ALA A 85 8.19 -5.40 16.57
N ILE A 86 7.69 -4.82 17.65
CA ILE A 86 8.52 -4.09 18.62
C ILE A 86 9.48 -5.03 19.36
N GLU A 87 9.04 -6.24 19.71
CA GLU A 87 9.91 -7.25 20.34
C GLU A 87 11.13 -7.61 19.46
N LYS A 88 10.96 -7.63 18.14
CA LYS A 88 12.07 -7.88 17.20
C LYS A 88 13.00 -6.67 17.05
N ILE A 89 12.46 -5.46 17.05
CA ILE A 89 13.18 -4.24 16.71
C ILE A 89 13.91 -3.68 17.94
N CYS A 90 13.21 -3.57 19.06
CA CYS A 90 13.73 -3.03 20.32
C CYS A 90 12.92 -3.62 21.48
N PRO A 91 13.27 -4.82 21.98
CA PRO A 91 12.51 -5.54 23.01
C PRO A 91 12.39 -4.77 24.34
N GLU A 92 13.33 -3.84 24.60
CA GLU A 92 13.31 -2.99 25.80
C GLU A 92 12.56 -1.67 25.59
N ALA A 93 11.93 -1.47 24.41
CA ALA A 93 11.22 -0.23 24.12
C ALA A 93 10.12 0.05 25.12
N ARG A 94 10.14 1.23 25.71
CA ARG A 94 9.09 1.77 26.58
C ARG A 94 8.38 2.96 25.93
N ASN A 95 9.10 3.69 25.11
CA ASN A 95 8.66 4.93 24.50
C ASN A 95 8.65 4.79 22.97
N LEU A 96 7.57 5.20 22.33
CA LEU A 96 7.42 5.33 20.89
C LEU A 96 7.13 6.78 20.53
N LEU A 97 7.93 7.36 19.65
CA LEU A 97 7.66 8.66 19.08
C LEU A 97 6.95 8.49 17.74
N LEU A 98 5.69 8.90 17.68
CA LEU A 98 4.92 8.94 16.43
C LEU A 98 5.12 10.30 15.77
N VAL A 99 5.73 10.33 14.59
CA VAL A 99 5.97 11.57 13.83
C VAL A 99 4.88 11.73 12.78
N ALA A 100 4.04 12.73 12.97
CA ALA A 100 2.88 13.02 12.15
C ALA A 100 3.24 13.76 10.85
N ASP A 101 2.37 13.62 9.83
CA ASP A 101 2.36 14.46 8.64
C ASP A 101 1.95 15.89 8.96
N ARG A 102 2.22 16.82 8.05
CA ARG A 102 1.78 18.22 8.15
C ARG A 102 0.26 18.39 8.06
N GLN A 103 -0.50 17.35 7.69
CA GLN A 103 -1.97 17.36 7.58
C GLN A 103 -2.71 17.27 8.90
N THR A 104 -2.13 17.77 9.97
CA THR A 104 -2.70 17.74 11.33
C THR A 104 -3.98 18.55 11.50
N HIS A 105 -4.49 19.19 10.46
CA HIS A 105 -5.79 19.86 10.45
C HIS A 105 -6.94 18.97 9.95
N SER A 106 -6.64 17.81 9.34
CA SER A 106 -7.66 16.87 8.87
C SER A 106 -8.16 16.01 10.02
N SER A 107 -9.43 16.13 10.36
CA SER A 107 -10.08 15.28 11.37
C SER A 107 -9.92 13.78 11.09
N PHE A 108 -9.94 13.43 9.81
CA PHE A 108 -9.72 12.06 9.36
C PHE A 108 -8.30 11.58 9.69
N TYR A 109 -7.30 12.39 9.39
CA TYR A 109 -5.91 12.06 9.70
C TYR A 109 -5.64 11.99 11.22
N LEU A 110 -6.25 12.89 11.98
CA LEU A 110 -6.17 12.85 13.45
C LEU A 110 -6.77 11.57 14.03
N SER A 111 -7.90 11.10 13.49
CA SER A 111 -8.49 9.80 13.87
C SER A 111 -7.58 8.62 13.55
N ASN A 112 -6.82 8.70 12.44
CA ASN A 112 -5.78 7.71 12.11
C ASN A 112 -4.65 7.71 13.16
N LEU A 113 -4.13 8.89 13.55
CA LEU A 113 -3.11 8.99 14.60
C LEU A 113 -3.62 8.44 15.93
N GLN A 114 -4.86 8.76 16.32
CA GLN A 114 -5.49 8.23 17.53
C GLN A 114 -5.53 6.69 17.50
N ARG A 115 -5.85 6.10 16.37
CA ARG A 115 -5.86 4.64 16.21
C ARG A 115 -4.46 4.04 16.34
N LEU A 116 -3.45 4.66 15.76
CA LEU A 116 -2.05 4.23 15.92
C LEU A 116 -1.59 4.35 17.38
N ILE A 117 -1.92 5.46 18.05
CA ILE A 117 -1.66 5.63 19.49
C ILE A 117 -2.30 4.50 20.29
N GLN A 118 -3.54 4.15 19.97
CA GLN A 118 -4.27 3.06 20.66
C GLN A 118 -3.57 1.70 20.41
N ILE A 119 -3.23 1.37 19.17
CA ILE A 119 -2.60 0.08 18.83
C ILE A 119 -1.26 -0.06 19.56
N PHE A 120 -0.36 0.90 19.40
CA PHE A 120 0.97 0.83 20.01
C PHE A 120 0.94 1.05 21.53
N GLY A 121 -0.01 1.84 22.03
CA GLY A 121 -0.25 2.00 23.47
C GLY A 121 -0.70 0.68 24.12
N GLN A 122 -1.63 -0.03 23.51
CA GLN A 122 -2.08 -1.34 23.99
C GLN A 122 -0.98 -2.42 23.78
N ALA A 123 -0.05 -2.23 22.87
CA ALA A 123 1.15 -3.06 22.72
C ALA A 123 2.21 -2.81 23.82
N GLY A 124 1.92 -1.95 24.82
CA GLY A 124 2.76 -1.71 25.98
C GLY A 124 3.68 -0.49 25.88
N LEU A 125 3.52 0.37 24.87
CA LEU A 125 4.36 1.53 24.66
C LEU A 125 3.71 2.84 25.14
N ASN A 126 4.53 3.72 25.73
CA ASN A 126 4.15 5.11 25.95
C ASN A 126 4.33 5.88 24.62
N VAL A 127 3.22 6.22 23.97
CA VAL A 127 3.21 6.87 22.65
C VAL A 127 3.01 8.35 22.80
N ARG A 128 3.92 9.15 22.24
CA ARG A 128 3.76 10.61 22.12
C ARG A 128 3.88 11.02 20.66
N VAL A 129 3.19 12.10 20.29
CA VAL A 129 3.10 12.54 18.90
C VAL A 129 3.91 13.81 18.68
N ALA A 130 4.81 13.76 17.72
CA ALA A 130 5.53 14.92 17.23
C ALA A 130 5.01 15.38 15.87
N THR A 131 5.24 16.63 15.54
CA THR A 131 5.04 17.16 14.19
C THR A 131 6.36 17.65 13.61
N LEU A 132 6.46 17.57 12.27
CA LEU A 132 7.54 18.17 11.48
C LEU A 132 7.28 19.67 11.16
N ASP A 133 6.25 20.26 11.75
CA ASP A 133 5.97 21.67 11.59
C ASP A 133 6.97 22.49 12.42
N GLU A 134 7.94 23.10 11.74
CA GLU A 134 8.98 23.93 12.33
C GLU A 134 8.43 25.25 12.94
N MET A 135 7.20 25.62 12.60
CA MET A 135 6.55 26.84 13.11
C MET A 135 5.84 26.62 14.45
N MET A 136 5.85 25.40 14.97
CA MET A 136 5.23 25.08 16.24
C MET A 136 6.14 25.50 17.41
N ASP A 137 5.75 26.54 18.14
CA ASP A 137 6.52 27.06 19.29
C ASP A 137 6.36 26.23 20.58
N GLY A 138 5.33 25.38 20.68
CA GLY A 138 5.04 24.59 21.87
C GLY A 138 3.98 23.53 21.67
N PRO A 139 3.72 22.71 22.71
CA PRO A 139 2.71 21.68 22.64
C PRO A 139 1.31 22.26 22.36
N THR A 140 0.60 21.66 21.41
CA THR A 140 -0.76 22.05 21.02
C THR A 140 -1.70 20.88 21.22
N LEU A 141 -2.87 21.12 21.83
CA LEU A 141 -3.96 20.16 21.92
C LEU A 141 -4.88 20.33 20.71
N VAL A 142 -5.11 19.26 20.00
CA VAL A 142 -6.02 19.21 18.84
C VAL A 142 -7.19 18.30 19.20
N GLU A 143 -8.40 18.84 19.09
CA GLU A 143 -9.64 18.12 19.38
C GLU A 143 -10.08 17.28 18.17
N LEU A 144 -10.52 16.05 18.43
CA LEU A 144 -11.09 15.15 17.45
C LEU A 144 -12.63 15.24 17.42
N PRO A 145 -13.27 14.73 16.36
CA PRO A 145 -14.75 14.76 16.25
C PRO A 145 -15.49 14.01 17.35
N ASP A 146 -14.84 13.05 18.01
CA ASP A 146 -15.39 12.29 19.15
C ASP A 146 -15.19 13.00 20.51
N GLY A 147 -14.62 14.21 20.52
CA GLY A 147 -14.32 14.99 21.74
C GLY A 147 -13.02 14.59 22.44
N SER A 148 -12.32 13.57 21.96
CA SER A 148 -10.98 13.24 22.47
C SER A 148 -9.94 14.26 21.94
N GLN A 149 -8.75 14.25 22.55
CA GLN A 149 -7.69 15.20 22.20
C GLN A 149 -6.37 14.48 21.93
N ILE A 150 -5.65 14.96 20.93
CA ILE A 150 -4.26 14.58 20.67
C ILE A 150 -3.35 15.75 20.99
N LYS A 151 -2.31 15.50 21.78
CA LYS A 151 -1.25 16.45 22.04
C LYS A 151 -0.17 16.33 20.98
N LEU A 152 -0.05 17.35 20.13
CA LEU A 152 1.05 17.49 19.19
C LEU A 152 2.18 18.29 19.86
N GLU A 153 3.41 17.80 19.72
CA GLU A 153 4.56 18.41 20.37
C GLU A 153 5.67 18.73 19.34
N PRO A 154 6.43 19.81 19.52
CA PRO A 154 7.53 20.14 18.64
C PRO A 154 8.63 19.08 18.76
N LEU A 155 9.12 18.62 17.62
CA LEU A 155 10.20 17.65 17.54
C LEU A 155 11.52 18.28 17.96
N LEU A 156 12.24 17.63 18.85
CA LEU A 156 13.55 18.08 19.34
C LEU A 156 14.65 17.13 18.85
N ARG A 157 15.75 17.71 18.39
CA ARG A 157 16.96 16.96 18.06
C ARG A 157 18.11 17.38 18.98
N GLN A 158 18.65 16.41 19.70
CA GLN A 158 19.78 16.61 20.62
C GLN A 158 20.81 15.53 20.45
N ARG A 159 22.07 15.89 20.21
CA ARG A 159 23.21 14.96 20.09
C ARG A 159 22.95 13.78 19.12
N GLY A 160 22.30 14.04 17.98
CA GLY A 160 22.01 13.01 16.98
C GLY A 160 20.77 12.16 17.25
N ARG A 161 20.02 12.40 18.34
CA ARG A 161 18.78 11.69 18.68
C ARG A 161 17.58 12.60 18.54
N LEU A 162 16.44 12.02 18.19
CA LEU A 162 15.12 12.69 18.17
C LEU A 162 14.36 12.35 19.44
N GLY A 163 13.60 13.32 19.91
CA GLY A 163 12.72 13.15 21.06
C GLY A 163 11.83 14.35 21.28
N LEU A 164 11.22 14.41 22.46
CA LEU A 164 10.45 15.56 22.95
C LEU A 164 10.99 15.97 24.31
N LYS A 165 10.53 17.08 24.82
CA LYS A 165 10.95 17.52 26.18
C LYS A 165 10.64 16.43 27.23
N GLY A 166 11.70 15.88 27.82
CA GLY A 166 11.62 14.80 28.80
C GLY A 166 11.16 13.44 28.23
N PHE A 167 11.37 13.21 26.94
CA PHE A 167 10.98 11.97 26.28
C PHE A 167 12.03 11.58 25.22
N ASP A 168 12.76 10.51 25.49
CA ASP A 168 13.78 9.93 24.62
C ASP A 168 13.35 8.52 24.19
N PRO A 169 12.89 8.33 22.95
CA PRO A 169 12.47 7.04 22.42
C PRO A 169 13.65 6.29 21.81
N CYS A 170 13.64 4.95 21.85
CA CYS A 170 14.51 4.13 20.99
C CYS A 170 13.89 3.90 19.62
N THR A 171 12.58 4.00 19.51
CA THR A 171 11.81 3.72 18.28
C THR A 171 10.99 4.94 17.88
N ILE A 172 11.11 5.30 16.62
CA ILE A 172 10.39 6.41 16.00
C ILE A 172 9.54 5.86 14.86
N LEU A 173 8.22 6.04 14.94
CA LEU A 173 7.28 5.64 13.91
C LEU A 173 6.95 6.86 13.03
N LEU A 174 7.31 6.81 11.76
CA LEU A 174 6.94 7.83 10.79
C LEU A 174 5.55 7.53 10.21
N ASN A 175 4.63 8.46 10.36
CA ASN A 175 3.37 8.45 9.61
C ASN A 175 3.33 9.68 8.68
N ASN A 176 4.44 9.92 8.01
CA ASN A 176 4.66 10.95 7.00
C ASN A 176 5.32 10.28 5.80
N ASP A 177 4.73 10.40 4.64
CA ASP A 177 5.15 9.70 3.42
C ASP A 177 6.42 10.27 2.77
N LEU A 178 7.00 11.32 3.34
CA LEU A 178 8.21 12.01 2.90
C LEU A 178 8.17 12.38 1.40
N SER A 179 6.98 12.60 0.86
CA SER A 179 6.80 12.97 -0.56
C SER A 179 7.45 14.31 -0.93
N HIS A 180 7.60 15.20 0.06
CA HIS A 180 8.30 16.48 -0.06
C HIS A 180 9.82 16.39 0.10
N GLY A 181 10.36 15.18 0.24
CA GLY A 181 11.76 14.90 0.54
C GLY A 181 12.00 14.65 2.04
N THR A 182 13.21 14.22 2.37
CA THR A 182 13.59 13.94 3.75
C THR A 182 13.91 15.24 4.48
N PRO A 183 13.21 15.59 5.56
CA PRO A 183 13.56 16.74 6.40
C PRO A 183 14.94 16.53 7.05
N ARG A 184 15.76 17.58 7.12
CA ARG A 184 17.10 17.50 7.74
C ARG A 184 17.10 16.97 9.15
N VAL A 185 16.01 17.20 9.90
CA VAL A 185 15.86 16.70 11.27
C VAL A 185 15.84 15.18 11.35
N LEU A 186 15.47 14.47 10.27
CA LEU A 186 15.44 13.01 10.17
C LEU A 186 16.72 12.38 9.58
N GLU A 187 17.67 13.18 9.11
CA GLU A 187 18.91 12.66 8.53
C GLU A 187 19.89 12.19 9.61
N HIS A 188 20.68 11.16 9.31
CA HIS A 188 21.77 10.67 10.16
C HIS A 188 21.36 10.30 11.59
N LEU A 189 20.29 9.52 11.72
CA LEU A 189 19.82 8.94 12.98
C LEU A 189 20.29 7.49 13.07
N TYR A 190 21.41 7.25 13.74
CA TYR A 190 22.03 5.91 13.83
C TYR A 190 21.74 5.19 15.14
N GLU A 191 21.31 5.91 16.17
CA GLU A 191 21.10 5.37 17.51
C GLU A 191 19.63 5.06 17.80
N GLN A 192 18.74 5.25 16.84
CA GLN A 192 17.31 5.07 17.01
C GLN A 192 16.72 4.34 15.80
N HIS A 193 15.76 3.47 16.03
CA HIS A 193 15.04 2.78 14.96
C HIS A 193 13.99 3.71 14.35
N LEU A 194 14.24 4.14 13.13
CA LEU A 194 13.31 4.96 12.34
C LEU A 194 12.49 4.06 11.41
N LEU A 195 11.18 4.01 11.59
CA LEU A 195 10.27 3.04 10.99
C LEU A 195 9.07 3.73 10.31
N PRO A 196 8.83 3.52 9.04
CA PRO A 196 9.77 2.97 8.06
C PRO A 196 11.03 3.85 7.92
N PRO A 197 12.13 3.32 7.37
CA PRO A 197 13.34 4.12 7.19
C PRO A 197 13.10 5.26 6.17
N VAL A 198 13.93 6.30 6.19
CA VAL A 198 13.73 7.49 5.33
C VAL A 198 13.73 7.17 3.83
N HIS A 199 14.48 6.15 3.40
CA HIS A 199 14.53 5.74 1.98
C HIS A 199 13.25 5.01 1.52
N ALA A 200 12.35 4.63 2.45
CA ALA A 200 11.00 4.17 2.14
C ALA A 200 10.07 5.31 1.68
N GLY A 201 10.45 6.57 1.91
CA GLY A 201 9.63 7.73 1.56
C GLY A 201 9.55 7.96 0.05
N TRP A 202 8.41 8.49 -0.42
CA TRP A 202 8.15 8.74 -1.83
C TRP A 202 9.08 9.76 -2.49
N GLY A 203 9.85 10.50 -1.74
CA GLY A 203 10.94 11.33 -2.27
C GLY A 203 12.05 10.49 -2.95
N LEU A 204 12.28 9.27 -2.47
CA LEU A 204 13.33 8.35 -2.93
C LEU A 204 12.77 7.09 -3.59
N ARG A 205 11.68 6.55 -3.06
CA ARG A 205 11.05 5.32 -3.52
C ARG A 205 10.52 5.43 -4.96
N ARG A 206 10.52 4.30 -5.68
CA ARG A 206 10.00 4.17 -7.05
C ARG A 206 9.06 2.97 -7.17
N LYS A 207 7.87 3.19 -7.72
CA LYS A 207 6.87 2.13 -7.96
C LYS A 207 7.42 1.05 -8.90
N SER A 208 8.20 1.44 -9.91
CA SER A 208 8.86 0.51 -10.84
C SER A 208 9.79 -0.48 -10.14
N LYS A 209 10.54 -0.02 -9.13
CA LYS A 209 11.40 -0.90 -8.33
C LYS A 209 10.58 -1.87 -7.49
N HIS A 210 9.53 -1.38 -6.84
CA HIS A 210 8.62 -2.22 -6.08
C HIS A 210 7.99 -3.32 -6.95
N PHE A 211 7.42 -2.95 -8.10
CA PHE A 211 6.78 -3.93 -8.99
C PHE A 211 7.75 -4.88 -9.68
N ALA A 212 9.02 -4.49 -9.87
CA ALA A 212 10.06 -5.41 -10.32
C ALA A 212 10.31 -6.52 -9.29
N ASN A 213 10.48 -6.18 -8.02
CA ASN A 213 10.61 -7.14 -6.93
C ASN A 213 9.35 -8.01 -6.79
N TYR A 214 8.17 -7.39 -6.91
CA TYR A 214 6.91 -8.11 -6.85
C TYR A 214 6.78 -9.13 -7.99
N GLU A 215 7.15 -8.77 -9.22
CA GLU A 215 7.11 -9.68 -10.37
C GLU A 215 7.99 -10.91 -10.16
N GLU A 216 9.20 -10.74 -9.64
CA GLU A 216 10.10 -11.86 -9.34
C GLU A 216 9.54 -12.77 -8.24
N LEU A 217 8.99 -12.20 -7.19
CA LEU A 217 8.34 -12.95 -6.13
C LEU A 217 7.06 -13.67 -6.62
N ALA A 218 6.26 -13.01 -7.45
CA ALA A 218 5.08 -13.62 -8.05
C ALA A 218 5.44 -14.81 -8.94
N LYS A 219 6.56 -14.77 -9.69
CA LYS A 219 7.08 -15.90 -10.45
C LYS A 219 7.50 -17.06 -9.55
N LYS A 220 8.25 -16.80 -8.48
CA LYS A 220 8.65 -17.82 -7.49
C LYS A 220 7.44 -18.46 -6.83
N PHE A 221 6.49 -17.65 -6.38
CA PHE A 221 5.26 -18.09 -5.72
C PHE A 221 4.36 -18.88 -6.68
N ALA A 222 4.17 -18.40 -7.90
CA ALA A 222 3.37 -19.10 -8.91
C ALA A 222 3.97 -20.47 -9.27
N LYS A 223 5.31 -20.58 -9.32
CA LYS A 223 6.00 -21.86 -9.51
C LYS A 223 5.71 -22.83 -8.37
N LEU A 224 5.68 -22.35 -7.11
CA LEU A 224 5.30 -23.17 -5.95
C LEU A 224 3.91 -23.77 -6.10
N LEU A 225 2.97 -22.99 -6.65
CA LEU A 225 1.57 -23.41 -6.80
C LEU A 225 1.27 -24.08 -8.16
N GLY A 226 2.24 -24.16 -9.07
CA GLY A 226 2.03 -24.68 -10.43
C GLY A 226 1.01 -23.87 -11.23
N MET A 227 1.05 -22.55 -11.14
CA MET A 227 0.12 -21.64 -11.82
C MET A 227 0.84 -20.57 -12.65
N ASP A 228 0.09 -19.90 -13.53
CA ASP A 228 0.60 -18.75 -14.27
C ASP A 228 0.78 -17.54 -13.31
N PRO A 229 1.99 -16.96 -13.22
CA PRO A 229 2.22 -15.76 -12.41
C PRO A 229 1.39 -14.56 -12.84
N TRP A 230 0.94 -14.49 -14.09
CA TRP A 230 0.06 -13.43 -14.57
C TRP A 230 -1.24 -13.30 -13.75
N LEU A 231 -1.75 -14.41 -13.20
CA LEU A 231 -2.98 -14.41 -12.40
C LEU A 231 -2.89 -13.58 -11.12
N ILE A 232 -1.67 -13.30 -10.65
CA ILE A 232 -1.42 -12.53 -9.41
C ILE A 232 -0.48 -11.32 -9.61
N ASN A 233 0.01 -11.08 -10.82
CA ASN A 233 0.99 -10.04 -11.12
C ASN A 233 0.43 -9.01 -12.11
N PRO A 234 0.33 -7.71 -11.76
CA PRO A 234 0.00 -6.67 -12.71
C PRO A 234 1.27 -6.32 -13.48
N SER A 235 1.42 -6.88 -14.68
CA SER A 235 2.60 -6.59 -15.50
C SER A 235 2.76 -5.09 -15.75
N PHE A 236 3.98 -4.63 -15.93
CA PHE A 236 4.27 -3.21 -16.09
C PHE A 236 5.44 -2.97 -17.05
N SER A 237 5.61 -1.72 -17.47
CA SER A 237 6.82 -1.18 -18.05
C SER A 237 7.11 0.19 -17.45
N HIS A 238 8.35 0.67 -17.60
CA HIS A 238 8.84 1.91 -17.03
C HIS A 238 9.39 2.80 -18.13
N CYS A 239 9.10 4.11 -18.05
CA CYS A 239 9.66 5.13 -18.92
C CYS A 239 10.41 6.16 -18.07
N ASP A 240 11.67 6.38 -18.38
CA ASP A 240 12.51 7.41 -17.76
C ASP A 240 12.70 8.62 -18.69
N LYS A 241 13.23 9.71 -18.13
CA LYS A 241 13.63 10.95 -18.85
C LYS A 241 12.51 11.57 -19.70
N ILE A 242 11.28 11.47 -19.22
CA ILE A 242 10.11 12.01 -19.92
C ILE A 242 10.10 13.54 -19.81
N LYS A 243 9.80 14.18 -20.93
CA LYS A 243 9.70 15.64 -21.03
C LYS A 243 8.27 16.02 -21.42
N LEU A 244 7.37 16.03 -20.46
CA LEU A 244 5.95 16.33 -20.66
C LEU A 244 5.69 17.73 -21.26
N GLU A 245 6.70 18.62 -21.27
CA GLU A 245 6.63 19.95 -21.89
C GLU A 245 6.71 19.90 -23.40
N LEU A 246 7.40 18.92 -23.96
CA LEU A 246 7.65 18.82 -25.39
C LEU A 246 6.48 18.16 -26.11
N PRO A 247 6.19 18.54 -27.36
CA PRO A 247 5.14 17.90 -28.17
C PRO A 247 5.33 16.39 -28.35
N ASP A 248 6.58 15.95 -28.56
CA ASP A 248 7.02 14.57 -28.74
C ASP A 248 7.40 13.85 -27.43
N GLY A 249 7.27 14.55 -26.30
CA GLY A 249 7.69 14.05 -24.99
C GLY A 249 6.94 12.80 -24.48
N LEU A 250 5.85 12.43 -25.14
CA LEU A 250 5.05 11.24 -24.85
C LEU A 250 5.23 10.08 -25.86
N ASP A 251 6.07 10.23 -26.89
CA ASP A 251 6.17 9.19 -27.94
C ASP A 251 6.71 7.89 -27.39
N GLY A 252 7.75 7.90 -26.57
CA GLY A 252 8.24 6.72 -25.87
C GLY A 252 7.20 6.10 -24.92
N VAL A 253 6.34 6.92 -24.32
CA VAL A 253 5.23 6.44 -23.48
C VAL A 253 4.18 5.73 -24.32
N LYS A 254 3.84 6.24 -25.51
CA LYS A 254 2.90 5.60 -26.45
C LYS A 254 3.38 4.21 -26.88
N GLU A 255 4.68 4.08 -27.21
CA GLU A 255 5.27 2.80 -27.57
C GLU A 255 5.15 1.77 -26.44
N GLN A 256 5.46 2.18 -25.20
CA GLN A 256 5.34 1.31 -24.04
C GLN A 256 3.87 0.97 -23.70
N VAL A 257 2.95 1.91 -23.86
CA VAL A 257 1.50 1.67 -23.72
C VAL A 257 1.03 0.63 -24.73
N ASP A 258 1.42 0.75 -26.02
CA ASP A 258 1.02 -0.22 -27.03
C ASP A 258 1.62 -1.61 -26.77
N ALA A 259 2.89 -1.67 -26.40
CA ALA A 259 3.55 -2.92 -26.03
C ALA A 259 2.84 -3.61 -24.85
N GLN A 260 2.51 -2.84 -23.79
CA GLN A 260 1.81 -3.37 -22.62
C GLN A 260 0.38 -3.81 -22.96
N LEU A 261 -0.38 -3.03 -23.73
CA LEU A 261 -1.71 -3.43 -24.20
C LEU A 261 -1.65 -4.70 -25.07
N THR A 262 -0.63 -4.82 -25.93
CA THR A 262 -0.44 -6.01 -26.77
C THR A 262 -0.12 -7.26 -25.94
N LYS A 263 0.72 -7.13 -24.92
CA LYS A 263 1.00 -8.20 -23.94
C LYS A 263 -0.27 -8.64 -23.23
N THR A 264 -1.08 -7.69 -22.77
CA THR A 264 -2.34 -7.98 -22.07
C THR A 264 -3.38 -8.61 -22.99
N ARG A 265 -3.52 -8.13 -24.25
CA ARG A 265 -4.41 -8.76 -25.27
C ARG A 265 -4.08 -10.23 -25.51
N ARG A 266 -2.80 -10.61 -25.54
CA ARG A 266 -2.39 -12.00 -25.67
C ARG A 266 -2.86 -12.85 -24.50
N LYS A 267 -2.70 -12.34 -23.27
CA LYS A 267 -3.19 -13.00 -22.05
C LYS A 267 -4.71 -13.10 -22.01
N TYR A 268 -5.42 -12.06 -22.39
CA TYR A 268 -6.89 -12.09 -22.47
C TYR A 268 -7.36 -13.15 -23.46
N LYS A 269 -6.71 -13.26 -24.65
CA LYS A 269 -7.00 -14.32 -25.62
C LYS A 269 -6.71 -15.71 -25.06
N GLU A 270 -5.59 -15.88 -24.35
CA GLU A 270 -5.20 -17.16 -23.73
C GLU A 270 -6.24 -17.65 -22.71
N TYR A 271 -6.80 -16.71 -21.93
CA TYR A 271 -7.80 -17.02 -20.90
C TYR A 271 -9.26 -16.85 -21.34
N GLY A 272 -9.52 -16.59 -22.62
CA GLY A 272 -10.87 -16.41 -23.15
C GLY A 272 -11.60 -15.18 -22.58
N ILE A 273 -10.87 -14.13 -22.21
CA ILE A 273 -11.41 -12.89 -21.65
C ILE A 273 -11.82 -11.96 -22.79
N ASN A 274 -13.09 -11.56 -22.80
CA ASN A 274 -13.67 -10.71 -23.85
C ASN A 274 -13.65 -9.20 -23.54
N GLU A 275 -13.10 -8.82 -22.40
CA GLU A 275 -13.00 -7.42 -21.97
C GLU A 275 -11.94 -6.66 -22.79
N ARG A 276 -12.11 -5.35 -22.87
CA ARG A 276 -11.11 -4.47 -23.50
C ARG A 276 -10.00 -4.17 -22.50
N PRO A 277 -8.74 -4.54 -22.79
CA PRO A 277 -7.63 -4.23 -21.90
C PRO A 277 -7.34 -2.73 -21.86
N PHE A 278 -6.79 -2.28 -20.76
CA PHE A 278 -6.32 -0.93 -20.54
C PHE A 278 -5.02 -0.94 -19.75
N VAL A 279 -4.34 0.17 -19.71
CA VAL A 279 -3.19 0.42 -18.84
C VAL A 279 -3.47 1.63 -17.95
N VAL A 280 -2.78 1.67 -16.82
CA VAL A 280 -2.77 2.81 -15.91
C VAL A 280 -1.38 3.42 -15.93
N VAL A 281 -1.31 4.68 -16.37
CA VAL A 281 -0.06 5.47 -16.39
C VAL A 281 0.02 6.26 -15.09
N LYS A 282 1.08 6.01 -14.32
CA LYS A 282 1.31 6.60 -12.99
C LYS A 282 2.65 7.33 -12.98
N ALA A 283 2.77 8.41 -12.21
CA ALA A 283 4.09 8.91 -11.84
C ALA A 283 4.83 7.86 -11.02
N ASP A 284 6.08 7.57 -11.34
CA ASP A 284 6.85 6.51 -10.69
C ASP A 284 7.13 6.79 -9.21
N ASN A 285 7.25 8.06 -8.85
CA ASN A 285 7.37 8.55 -7.47
C ASN A 285 6.11 9.27 -6.96
N GLY A 286 4.96 9.08 -7.62
CA GLY A 286 3.72 9.76 -7.29
C GLY A 286 2.95 9.11 -6.15
N THR A 287 2.31 9.95 -5.32
CA THR A 287 1.42 9.56 -4.24
C THR A 287 -0.01 10.05 -4.49
N ARG A 288 -0.98 9.52 -3.74
CA ARG A 288 -2.37 10.02 -3.69
C ARG A 288 -3.06 10.13 -5.06
N GLY A 289 -2.72 9.23 -6.00
CA GLY A 289 -3.33 9.22 -7.33
C GLY A 289 -2.87 10.34 -8.27
N LEU A 290 -1.82 11.07 -7.93
CA LEU A 290 -1.24 12.10 -8.80
C LEU A 290 -0.62 11.46 -10.05
N GLY A 291 -0.86 12.08 -11.20
CA GLY A 291 -0.35 11.61 -12.49
C GLY A 291 -1.03 10.37 -13.03
N LEU A 292 -2.22 10.01 -12.55
CA LEU A 292 -2.95 8.81 -12.95
C LEU A 292 -3.78 9.05 -14.20
N ALA A 293 -3.56 8.24 -15.24
CA ALA A 293 -4.41 8.20 -16.44
C ALA A 293 -4.69 6.74 -16.84
N THR A 294 -5.96 6.43 -17.12
CA THR A 294 -6.37 5.15 -17.70
C THR A 294 -6.37 5.30 -19.21
N ILE A 295 -5.61 4.45 -19.91
CA ILE A 295 -5.40 4.51 -21.36
C ILE A 295 -5.79 3.17 -21.99
N ARG A 296 -6.66 3.20 -22.99
CA ARG A 296 -7.12 2.03 -23.76
C ARG A 296 -6.56 1.98 -25.19
N ASP A 297 -6.09 3.14 -25.66
CA ASP A 297 -5.47 3.30 -26.99
C ASP A 297 -4.33 4.32 -26.86
N PRO A 298 -3.12 4.02 -27.38
CA PRO A 298 -1.99 4.97 -27.30
C PRO A 298 -2.30 6.36 -27.83
N ARG A 299 -3.24 6.49 -28.78
CA ARG A 299 -3.68 7.77 -29.35
C ARG A 299 -4.42 8.66 -28.34
N GLU A 300 -4.95 8.10 -27.26
CA GLU A 300 -5.57 8.89 -26.18
C GLU A 300 -4.55 9.82 -25.50
N LEU A 301 -3.25 9.48 -25.57
CA LEU A 301 -2.17 10.35 -25.08
C LEU A 301 -2.02 11.65 -25.89
N ASP A 302 -2.43 11.66 -27.16
CA ASP A 302 -2.42 12.86 -28.02
C ASP A 302 -3.50 13.86 -27.61
N SER A 303 -4.61 13.34 -27.08
CA SER A 303 -5.77 14.13 -26.67
C SER A 303 -5.75 14.54 -25.20
N ILE A 304 -4.70 14.19 -24.45
CA ILE A 304 -4.55 14.66 -23.08
C ILE A 304 -4.42 16.20 -23.10
N ASP A 305 -5.48 16.85 -22.62
CA ASP A 305 -5.59 18.31 -22.60
C ASP A 305 -4.60 19.00 -21.65
N GLY A 306 -4.47 20.32 -21.78
CA GLY A 306 -3.60 21.13 -20.94
C GLY A 306 -3.81 20.92 -19.41
N PRO A 307 -5.04 20.85 -18.88
CA PRO A 307 -5.29 20.56 -17.46
C PRO A 307 -4.87 19.15 -17.03
N ALA A 308 -5.19 18.11 -17.82
CA ALA A 308 -4.79 16.74 -17.52
C ALA A 308 -3.27 16.56 -17.62
N ARG A 309 -2.65 17.14 -18.66
CA ARG A 309 -1.19 17.17 -18.82
C ARG A 309 -0.50 17.90 -17.68
N ARG A 310 -1.07 19.02 -17.20
CA ARG A 310 -0.56 19.71 -16.00
C ARG A 310 -0.66 18.85 -14.75
N ARG A 311 -1.74 18.10 -14.56
CA ARG A 311 -1.86 17.15 -13.43
C ARG A 311 -0.82 16.04 -13.51
N MET A 312 -0.55 15.49 -14.70
CA MET A 312 0.52 14.49 -14.89
C MET A 312 1.92 15.07 -14.62
N ARG A 313 2.12 16.40 -14.81
CA ARG A 313 3.40 17.08 -14.55
C ARG A 313 3.66 17.38 -13.08
N ALA A 314 2.61 17.58 -12.30
CA ALA A 314 2.73 18.01 -10.91
C ALA A 314 2.73 16.80 -9.97
N VAL A 315 3.89 16.41 -9.53
CA VAL A 315 4.04 15.64 -8.28
C VAL A 315 4.26 16.65 -7.16
N ASN A 316 3.70 16.40 -5.99
CA ASN A 316 3.80 17.20 -4.77
C ASN A 316 4.87 18.33 -4.81
N ASP A 317 4.47 19.58 -4.51
CA ASP A 317 5.34 20.77 -4.46
C ASP A 317 6.02 21.20 -5.77
N GLY A 318 5.37 20.97 -6.93
CA GLY A 318 5.85 21.50 -8.21
C GLY A 318 7.06 20.78 -8.80
N ARG A 319 7.45 19.63 -8.27
CA ARG A 319 8.46 18.78 -8.91
C ARG A 319 7.88 18.22 -10.21
N THR A 320 8.66 18.30 -11.28
CA THR A 320 8.27 17.77 -12.59
C THR A 320 8.36 16.23 -12.57
N VAL A 321 7.33 15.55 -13.06
CA VAL A 321 7.37 14.11 -13.32
C VAL A 321 8.33 13.84 -14.47
N THR A 322 9.36 13.06 -14.23
CA THR A 322 10.37 12.64 -15.21
C THR A 322 10.34 11.14 -15.49
N GLU A 323 9.62 10.39 -14.69
CA GLU A 323 9.54 8.93 -14.75
C GLU A 323 8.08 8.48 -14.62
N LEU A 324 7.66 7.57 -15.49
CA LEU A 324 6.32 7.01 -15.48
C LEU A 324 6.37 5.48 -15.39
N LEU A 325 5.46 4.93 -14.60
CA LEU A 325 5.10 3.53 -14.60
C LEU A 325 3.88 3.33 -15.50
N ILE A 326 3.94 2.38 -16.43
CA ILE A 326 2.83 1.96 -17.27
C ILE A 326 2.44 0.57 -16.80
N GLN A 327 1.39 0.48 -16.01
CA GLN A 327 0.94 -0.76 -15.39
C GLN A 327 -0.25 -1.34 -16.14
N GLU A 328 -0.29 -2.67 -16.30
CA GLU A 328 -1.47 -3.37 -16.76
C GLU A 328 -2.69 -2.98 -15.92
N GLY A 329 -3.75 -2.57 -16.57
CA GLY A 329 -5.00 -2.25 -15.93
C GLY A 329 -5.69 -3.52 -15.42
N VAL A 330 -5.95 -3.56 -14.12
CA VAL A 330 -6.73 -4.62 -13.48
C VAL A 330 -8.08 -4.02 -13.11
N PRO A 331 -9.18 -4.38 -13.77
CA PRO A 331 -10.49 -3.88 -13.37
C PRO A 331 -10.86 -4.46 -12.00
N THR A 332 -11.73 -3.79 -11.26
CA THR A 332 -12.30 -4.35 -10.04
C THR A 332 -13.72 -4.84 -10.27
N TYR A 333 -13.95 -6.10 -10.00
CA TYR A 333 -15.27 -6.73 -10.11
C TYR A 333 -16.11 -6.59 -8.82
N GLU A 334 -15.45 -6.20 -7.75
CA GLU A 334 -16.07 -6.06 -6.42
C GLU A 334 -17.05 -4.88 -6.39
N ARG A 335 -18.20 -5.07 -5.71
CA ARG A 335 -19.17 -4.01 -5.45
C ARG A 335 -19.71 -4.11 -4.04
N VAL A 336 -19.88 -2.97 -3.42
CA VAL A 336 -20.56 -2.83 -2.12
C VAL A 336 -21.79 -1.95 -2.33
N ASN A 337 -22.98 -2.48 -2.06
CA ASN A 337 -24.28 -1.80 -2.33
C ASN A 337 -24.35 -1.24 -3.77
N ASP A 338 -23.95 -2.06 -4.76
CA ASP A 338 -23.89 -1.74 -6.20
C ASP A 338 -22.84 -0.69 -6.60
N ALA A 339 -22.18 -0.03 -5.69
CA ALA A 339 -21.07 0.85 -5.98
C ALA A 339 -19.76 0.07 -6.16
N VAL A 340 -18.92 0.53 -7.08
CA VAL A 340 -17.62 -0.11 -7.39
C VAL A 340 -16.72 -0.06 -6.16
N ALA A 341 -16.06 -1.18 -5.87
CA ALA A 341 -15.24 -1.34 -4.67
C ALA A 341 -13.90 -2.03 -4.99
N GLU A 342 -12.89 -1.74 -4.19
CA GLU A 342 -11.60 -2.45 -4.20
C GLU A 342 -11.15 -2.75 -2.77
N PRO A 343 -10.64 -3.96 -2.47
CA PRO A 343 -10.13 -4.27 -1.15
C PRO A 343 -8.78 -3.58 -0.90
N VAL A 344 -8.64 -3.02 0.29
CA VAL A 344 -7.38 -2.49 0.82
C VAL A 344 -7.01 -3.30 2.06
N VAL A 345 -5.85 -3.95 2.02
CA VAL A 345 -5.39 -4.85 3.08
C VAL A 345 -4.33 -4.16 3.91
N TYR A 346 -4.52 -4.17 5.23
CA TYR A 346 -3.59 -3.57 6.20
C TYR A 346 -2.72 -4.64 6.85
N MET A 347 -1.44 -4.35 6.95
CA MET A 347 -0.45 -5.21 7.59
C MET A 347 0.38 -4.44 8.62
N ILE A 348 0.72 -5.12 9.70
CA ILE A 348 1.75 -4.69 10.66
C ILE A 348 2.73 -5.85 10.79
N ASP A 349 4.03 -5.58 10.65
CA ASP A 349 5.04 -6.63 10.48
C ASP A 349 4.59 -7.59 9.36
N ARG A 350 4.79 -8.87 9.47
CA ARG A 350 4.37 -9.91 8.51
C ARG A 350 2.89 -10.30 8.59
N TYR A 351 2.10 -9.65 9.45
CA TYR A 351 0.73 -10.06 9.75
C TYR A 351 -0.30 -9.19 9.06
N VAL A 352 -1.29 -9.83 8.44
CA VAL A 352 -2.49 -9.15 7.96
C VAL A 352 -3.36 -8.85 9.18
N VAL A 353 -3.56 -7.56 9.47
CA VAL A 353 -4.28 -7.11 10.66
C VAL A 353 -5.70 -6.64 10.38
N GLY A 354 -6.04 -6.46 9.11
CA GLY A 354 -7.37 -6.04 8.73
C GLY A 354 -7.44 -5.44 7.34
N GLY A 355 -8.55 -4.78 7.07
CA GLY A 355 -8.77 -4.08 5.82
C GLY A 355 -10.16 -3.52 5.68
N PHE A 356 -10.37 -2.85 4.58
CA PHE A 356 -11.65 -2.30 4.20
C PHE A 356 -11.85 -2.38 2.68
N TYR A 357 -13.08 -2.19 2.23
CA TYR A 357 -13.38 -1.85 0.84
C TYR A 357 -13.33 -0.33 0.66
N ARG A 358 -12.50 0.13 -0.27
CA ARG A 358 -12.62 1.48 -0.81
C ARG A 358 -13.72 1.47 -1.86
N VAL A 359 -14.77 2.25 -1.65
CA VAL A 359 -15.99 2.24 -2.45
C VAL A 359 -16.19 3.62 -3.07
N HIS A 360 -16.55 3.66 -4.36
CA HIS A 360 -16.84 4.92 -5.03
C HIS A 360 -18.08 4.78 -5.92
N ALA A 361 -19.10 5.60 -5.67
CA ALA A 361 -20.39 5.50 -6.37
C ALA A 361 -20.35 5.99 -7.83
N GLU A 362 -19.43 6.91 -8.14
CA GLU A 362 -19.37 7.59 -9.44
C GLU A 362 -18.23 7.11 -10.36
N ARG A 363 -17.39 6.16 -9.86
CA ARG A 363 -16.25 5.65 -10.63
C ARG A 363 -16.55 4.32 -11.28
N GLY A 364 -15.91 4.10 -12.45
CA GLY A 364 -15.96 2.83 -13.17
C GLY A 364 -14.98 1.79 -12.61
N MET A 365 -15.15 0.54 -13.06
CA MET A 365 -14.31 -0.59 -12.65
C MET A 365 -12.83 -0.45 -13.02
N ASP A 366 -12.53 0.37 -14.00
CA ASP A 366 -11.20 0.60 -14.59
C ASP A 366 -10.59 1.95 -14.17
N GLU A 367 -11.30 2.70 -13.34
CA GLU A 367 -10.84 3.97 -12.80
C GLU A 367 -10.21 3.82 -11.41
N SER A 368 -9.39 4.79 -11.01
CA SER A 368 -8.87 4.86 -9.64
C SER A 368 -9.99 5.17 -8.66
N LEU A 369 -10.17 4.32 -7.66
CA LEU A 369 -11.11 4.57 -6.56
C LEU A 369 -10.50 5.44 -5.46
N ASN A 370 -9.18 5.66 -5.47
CA ASN A 370 -8.51 6.60 -4.56
C ASN A 370 -8.71 8.04 -5.06
N ALA A 371 -9.90 8.56 -4.83
CA ALA A 371 -10.35 9.87 -5.32
C ALA A 371 -11.28 10.53 -4.29
N PRO A 372 -11.49 11.85 -4.36
CA PRO A 372 -12.49 12.53 -3.53
C PRO A 372 -13.88 11.90 -3.71
N GLY A 373 -14.58 11.65 -2.61
CA GLY A 373 -15.88 10.95 -2.60
C GLY A 373 -15.79 9.45 -2.30
N SER A 374 -14.58 8.90 -2.13
CA SER A 374 -14.40 7.52 -1.67
C SER A 374 -14.95 7.33 -0.26
N VAL A 375 -15.61 6.20 -0.04
CA VAL A 375 -16.12 5.75 1.25
C VAL A 375 -15.41 4.46 1.65
N PHE A 376 -15.18 4.26 2.94
CA PHE A 376 -14.47 3.10 3.46
C PHE A 376 -15.44 2.20 4.23
N VAL A 377 -15.62 0.97 3.75
CA VAL A 377 -16.50 -0.03 4.35
C VAL A 377 -15.63 -1.16 4.89
N PRO A 378 -15.69 -1.49 6.18
CA PRO A 378 -14.90 -2.57 6.76
C PRO A 378 -15.09 -3.87 5.97
N LEU A 379 -13.98 -4.57 5.70
CA LEU A 379 -14.04 -5.95 5.21
C LEU A 379 -14.75 -6.80 6.25
N ALA A 380 -15.66 -7.68 5.82
CA ALA A 380 -16.36 -8.58 6.70
C ALA A 380 -15.36 -9.61 7.30
N PHE A 381 -15.00 -9.41 8.56
CA PHE A 381 -13.99 -10.18 9.26
C PHE A 381 -14.54 -11.34 10.08
N GLU A 382 -15.86 -11.58 10.10
CA GLU A 382 -16.50 -12.53 11.00
C GLU A 382 -15.85 -13.92 11.06
N ALA A 383 -15.24 -14.36 9.97
CA ALA A 383 -14.52 -15.65 9.97
C ALA A 383 -13.11 -15.55 9.41
N SER A 384 -12.68 -14.39 8.99
CA SER A 384 -11.49 -14.21 8.16
C SER A 384 -10.21 -13.93 8.93
N ALA A 385 -10.31 -13.54 10.19
CA ALA A 385 -9.21 -13.63 11.13
C ALA A 385 -8.85 -15.12 11.43
N GLN A 386 -9.72 -16.04 11.03
CA GLN A 386 -9.48 -17.47 11.11
C GLN A 386 -8.94 -17.97 9.77
N LEU A 387 -7.95 -18.84 9.84
CA LEU A 387 -7.48 -19.56 8.66
C LEU A 387 -8.66 -20.27 8.00
N PRO A 388 -8.73 -20.34 6.65
CA PRO A 388 -9.79 -21.02 5.94
C PRO A 388 -9.93 -22.46 6.44
N LYS A 389 -11.15 -22.93 6.56
CA LYS A 389 -11.40 -24.34 6.93
C LYS A 389 -10.92 -25.22 5.76
N LEU A 390 -9.93 -26.05 6.02
CA LEU A 390 -9.44 -27.04 5.05
C LEU A 390 -10.57 -28.02 4.69
N GLY A 391 -10.68 -28.34 3.41
CA GLY A 391 -11.65 -29.33 2.89
C GLY A 391 -13.03 -28.78 2.56
N VAL A 392 -13.30 -27.49 2.73
CA VAL A 392 -14.54 -26.87 2.24
C VAL A 392 -14.38 -26.57 0.74
N LYS A 393 -15.25 -27.16 -0.08
CA LYS A 393 -15.24 -26.88 -1.53
C LYS A 393 -15.61 -25.42 -1.78
N PRO A 394 -14.90 -24.74 -2.73
CA PRO A 394 -15.31 -23.42 -3.20
C PRO A 394 -16.78 -23.43 -3.64
N GLY A 395 -17.55 -22.44 -3.18
CA GLY A 395 -18.98 -22.33 -3.50
C GLY A 395 -19.94 -23.05 -2.54
N ALA A 396 -19.45 -23.83 -1.56
CA ALA A 396 -20.28 -24.41 -0.51
C ALA A 396 -20.72 -23.40 0.58
N SER A 397 -20.05 -22.27 0.65
CA SER A 397 -20.40 -21.09 1.46
C SER A 397 -20.12 -19.83 0.67
N ALA A 398 -20.61 -18.68 1.12
CA ALA A 398 -20.24 -17.40 0.51
C ALA A 398 -18.71 -17.29 0.42
N PRO A 399 -18.14 -16.90 -0.73
CA PRO A 399 -16.68 -16.86 -0.89
C PRO A 399 -16.08 -15.87 0.12
N ASN A 400 -15.19 -16.38 0.96
CA ASN A 400 -14.36 -15.56 1.83
C ASN A 400 -12.99 -15.43 1.21
N ARG A 401 -12.83 -14.44 0.35
CA ARG A 401 -11.59 -14.18 -0.40
C ARG A 401 -10.53 -13.42 0.40
N PHE A 402 -10.83 -13.12 1.65
CA PHE A 402 -9.92 -12.36 2.49
C PHE A 402 -8.54 -13.04 2.62
N TYR A 403 -8.50 -14.37 2.72
CA TYR A 403 -7.22 -15.09 2.73
C TYR A 403 -6.43 -14.87 1.43
N MET A 404 -7.08 -14.92 0.26
CA MET A 404 -6.40 -14.63 -1.01
C MET A 404 -5.90 -13.19 -1.08
N TYR A 405 -6.69 -12.21 -0.63
CA TYR A 405 -6.26 -10.82 -0.56
C TYR A 405 -5.05 -10.69 0.37
N GLY A 406 -5.08 -11.38 1.51
CA GLY A 406 -3.96 -11.45 2.44
C GLY A 406 -2.70 -12.09 1.85
N VAL A 407 -2.83 -13.13 1.01
CA VAL A 407 -1.69 -13.74 0.30
C VAL A 407 -1.04 -12.74 -0.65
N VAL A 408 -1.83 -12.05 -1.47
CA VAL A 408 -1.32 -11.03 -2.40
C VAL A 408 -0.71 -9.85 -1.65
N ALA A 409 -1.32 -9.42 -0.55
CA ALA A 409 -0.78 -8.34 0.28
C ALA A 409 0.55 -8.73 0.94
N ARG A 410 0.69 -9.98 1.42
CA ARG A 410 1.96 -10.49 1.97
C ARG A 410 3.06 -10.56 0.92
N LEU A 411 2.74 -10.94 -0.33
CA LEU A 411 3.69 -10.87 -1.44
C LEU A 411 4.14 -9.43 -1.72
N ALA A 412 3.21 -8.48 -1.70
CA ALA A 412 3.52 -7.07 -1.91
C ALA A 412 4.38 -6.48 -0.76
N MET A 413 4.10 -6.87 0.48
CA MET A 413 4.93 -6.49 1.63
C MET A 413 6.33 -7.10 1.56
N LEU A 414 6.44 -8.36 1.12
CA LEU A 414 7.74 -9.01 0.91
C LEU A 414 8.53 -8.31 -0.22
N ALA A 415 7.85 -7.91 -1.30
CA ALA A 415 8.47 -7.11 -2.35
C ALA A 415 8.99 -5.76 -1.83
N ALA A 416 8.27 -5.14 -0.90
CA ALA A 416 8.73 -3.92 -0.23
C ALA A 416 9.93 -4.19 0.71
N ALA A 417 10.01 -5.34 1.36
CA ALA A 417 11.18 -5.73 2.13
C ALA A 417 12.43 -5.83 1.23
N TYR A 418 12.33 -6.55 0.11
CA TYR A 418 13.42 -6.62 -0.90
C TYR A 418 13.82 -5.24 -1.43
N GLU A 419 12.83 -4.37 -1.69
CA GLU A 419 13.06 -3.00 -2.15
C GLU A 419 13.86 -2.20 -1.11
N LEU A 420 13.47 -2.26 0.16
CA LEU A 420 14.12 -1.52 1.24
C LEU A 420 15.54 -2.04 1.50
N GLU A 421 15.75 -3.34 1.50
CA GLU A 421 17.07 -3.95 1.65
C GLU A 421 18.02 -3.55 0.51
N ALA A 422 17.52 -3.55 -0.74
CA ALA A 422 18.31 -3.17 -1.91
C ALA A 422 18.60 -1.66 -2.00
N THR A 423 17.86 -0.82 -1.27
CA THR A 423 18.03 0.64 -1.27
C THR A 423 18.55 1.19 0.06
N ASP A 424 18.94 0.32 0.98
CA ASP A 424 19.49 0.72 2.26
C ASP A 424 20.88 1.37 2.06
N PRO A 425 21.03 2.66 2.35
CA PRO A 425 22.30 3.35 2.20
C PRO A 425 23.37 2.86 3.19
N GLN A 426 23.00 2.07 4.20
CA GLN A 426 23.93 1.51 5.17
C GLN A 426 24.46 0.13 4.74
N ALA A 427 23.79 -0.56 3.81
CA ALA A 427 24.23 -1.86 3.32
C ALA A 427 25.59 -1.80 2.61
N GLU A 428 25.87 -0.69 1.89
CA GLU A 428 27.15 -0.48 1.17
C GLU A 428 28.35 -0.21 2.08
N VAL A 429 28.15 0.02 3.38
CA VAL A 429 29.24 0.34 4.33
C VAL A 429 29.87 -0.93 4.94
N TYR A 430 29.24 -2.08 4.77
CA TYR A 430 29.66 -3.35 5.38
C TYR A 430 30.21 -4.39 4.38
N ASP A 431 30.25 -4.08 3.07
CA ASP A 431 30.96 -4.84 2.04
C ASP A 431 32.36 -4.23 1.76
#